data_143c8db0d0cf1c00ce8837e9c269db93
#
_entry.id   143c8db0d0cf1c00ce8837e9c269db93
#
_cell.length_a   1.000
_cell.length_b   1.000
_cell.length_c   1.000
_cell.angle_alpha   90.00
_cell.angle_beta   90.00
_cell.angle_gamma   90.00
#
_symmetry.space_group_name_H-M   'P 1'
#
loop_
_entity.id
_entity.type
_entity.pdbx_description
1 polymer ?
#
loop_
_entity_poly.entity_id
_entity_poly.type
_entity_poly.pdbx_seq_one_letter_code
_entity_poly.pdbx_strand_id
1 'polypeptide(L)'
;MKTHNFVSVRLFGGLGNQIFQYMAGKSLAVDRECDLHVDSSWLQDGYTHEKSTISEFRFFQPDHKYERKHRNLLHLYFDRLATVASRNSAFLARLLGIHAPKSAGFEDLSELEIGTQLRGYYQSPRYFMKLADSGVISEASFELLEPSQEFDSLATQLRRSGYIAIHVRGGDYLHNKAGYIQMTTKYYLDALSLLGSKYSDLPKWVFTDDENHARNLLASIPNLNFIEVKIITAAETLILMSRADAIVCANSTFSYWAALISGKTSSIVAPRSWMEKTNRPEDFFPIGWQII
;
A
#
# COMPACT_ATOMS: atom_id res chain seq x y z
N MET A 1 8.22 30.98 -21.60
CA MET A 1 7.63 30.27 -20.46
C MET A 1 7.93 28.80 -20.66
N LYS A 2 8.67 28.13 -19.75
CA LYS A 2 8.80 26.67 -19.82
C LYS A 2 7.40 26.10 -19.54
N THR A 3 6.79 25.53 -20.55
CA THR A 3 5.56 24.73 -20.35
C THR A 3 5.89 23.63 -19.39
N HIS A 4 5.25 23.63 -18.24
CA HIS A 4 5.40 22.57 -17.25
C HIS A 4 4.77 21.30 -17.82
N ASN A 5 5.58 20.43 -18.42
CA ASN A 5 5.11 19.18 -19.00
C ASN A 5 5.23 18.04 -17.99
N PHE A 6 4.54 18.17 -16.84
CA PHE A 6 4.53 17.16 -15.80
C PHE A 6 3.19 17.11 -15.07
N VAL A 7 2.93 15.98 -14.45
CA VAL A 7 1.94 15.82 -13.38
C VAL A 7 2.68 15.51 -12.10
N SER A 8 2.06 15.76 -10.94
CA SER A 8 2.71 15.45 -9.68
C SER A 8 1.82 14.65 -8.74
N VAL A 9 2.43 13.84 -7.88
CA VAL A 9 1.73 13.09 -6.85
C VAL A 9 2.38 13.32 -5.50
N ARG A 10 1.54 13.53 -4.48
CA ARG A 10 1.99 13.64 -3.11
C ARG A 10 1.94 12.29 -2.42
N LEU A 11 3.06 11.88 -1.82
CA LEU A 11 3.14 10.66 -1.02
C LEU A 11 2.93 10.96 0.46
N PHE A 12 2.10 10.13 1.12
CA PHE A 12 1.87 10.17 2.56
C PHE A 12 1.30 8.83 3.06
N GLY A 13 1.35 8.61 4.38
CA GLY A 13 0.93 7.34 4.98
C GLY A 13 1.95 6.22 4.82
N GLY A 14 1.58 4.99 5.17
CA GLY A 14 2.43 3.81 5.08
C GLY A 14 2.73 3.39 3.64
N LEU A 15 3.70 2.48 3.48
CA LEU A 15 4.23 2.05 2.18
C LEU A 15 3.13 1.62 1.18
N GLY A 16 2.14 0.83 1.61
CA GLY A 16 1.06 0.40 0.72
C GLY A 16 0.22 1.57 0.16
N ASN A 17 0.03 2.64 0.93
CA ASN A 17 -0.62 3.85 0.45
C ASN A 17 0.26 4.59 -0.55
N GLN A 18 1.56 4.68 -0.28
CA GLN A 18 2.53 5.33 -1.18
C GLN A 18 2.59 4.64 -2.54
N ILE A 19 2.50 3.31 -2.57
CA ILE A 19 2.47 2.55 -3.83
C ILE A 19 1.19 2.90 -4.62
N PHE A 20 0.02 2.92 -3.99
CA PHE A 20 -1.22 3.33 -4.68
C PHE A 20 -1.14 4.74 -5.24
N GLN A 21 -0.63 5.69 -4.47
CA GLN A 21 -0.47 7.08 -4.88
C GLN A 21 0.48 7.19 -6.08
N TYR A 22 1.63 6.51 -6.01
CA TYR A 22 2.59 6.48 -7.10
C TYR A 22 1.99 5.89 -8.37
N MET A 23 1.27 4.74 -8.27
CA MET A 23 0.65 4.10 -9.43
C MET A 23 -0.40 4.99 -10.10
N ALA A 24 -1.20 5.73 -9.33
CA ALA A 24 -2.14 6.70 -9.89
C ALA A 24 -1.41 7.84 -10.62
N GLY A 25 -0.36 8.39 -10.01
CA GLY A 25 0.47 9.43 -10.64
C GLY A 25 1.16 8.94 -11.91
N LYS A 26 1.72 7.74 -11.88
CA LYS A 26 2.40 7.13 -13.03
C LYS A 26 1.40 6.83 -14.16
N SER A 27 0.21 6.33 -13.83
CA SER A 27 -0.86 6.11 -14.81
C SER A 27 -1.24 7.40 -15.51
N LEU A 28 -1.43 8.49 -14.76
CA LEU A 28 -1.75 9.79 -15.34
C LEU A 28 -0.60 10.34 -16.19
N ALA A 29 0.64 10.22 -15.73
CA ALA A 29 1.82 10.69 -16.49
C ALA A 29 1.97 9.96 -17.83
N VAL A 30 1.75 8.65 -17.85
CA VAL A 30 1.74 7.84 -19.09
C VAL A 30 0.63 8.29 -20.02
N ASP A 31 -0.59 8.49 -19.52
CA ASP A 31 -1.73 8.95 -20.32
C ASP A 31 -1.54 10.34 -20.93
N ARG A 32 -0.76 11.18 -20.28
CA ARG A 32 -0.47 12.55 -20.70
C ARG A 32 0.85 12.70 -21.45
N GLU A 33 1.61 11.62 -21.60
CA GLU A 33 2.94 11.63 -22.22
C GLU A 33 3.83 12.73 -21.62
N CYS A 34 3.86 12.79 -20.27
CA CYS A 34 4.56 13.83 -19.51
C CYS A 34 5.34 13.23 -18.32
N ASP A 35 6.19 14.05 -17.71
CA ASP A 35 7.00 13.66 -16.56
C ASP A 35 6.14 13.43 -15.32
N LEU A 36 6.56 12.47 -14.47
CA LEU A 36 6.01 12.27 -13.13
C LEU A 36 6.90 12.92 -12.08
N HIS A 37 6.36 13.90 -11.38
CA HIS A 37 7.01 14.50 -10.22
C HIS A 37 6.42 13.95 -8.92
N VAL A 38 7.26 13.60 -7.96
CA VAL A 38 6.86 13.07 -6.66
C VAL A 38 7.14 14.06 -5.54
N ASP A 39 6.09 14.47 -4.82
CA ASP A 39 6.20 15.26 -3.57
C ASP A 39 6.27 14.31 -2.37
N SER A 40 7.46 14.04 -1.87
CA SER A 40 7.71 13.21 -0.67
C SER A 40 7.86 14.03 0.61
N SER A 41 7.62 15.32 0.57
CA SER A 41 7.82 16.24 1.70
C SER A 41 6.96 15.90 2.94
N TRP A 42 5.84 15.18 2.75
CA TRP A 42 4.97 14.75 3.85
C TRP A 42 5.46 13.47 4.56
N LEU A 43 6.43 12.78 4.00
CA LEU A 43 7.04 11.58 4.60
C LEU A 43 8.11 11.94 5.63
N GLN A 44 8.64 13.17 5.58
CA GLN A 44 9.75 13.62 6.44
C GLN A 44 9.29 14.33 7.72
N ASP A 45 8.06 14.84 7.77
CA ASP A 45 7.57 15.71 8.85
C ASP A 45 6.96 14.96 10.04
N GLY A 46 7.28 13.67 10.24
CA GLY A 46 6.78 12.88 11.39
C GLY A 46 5.29 12.53 11.31
N TYR A 47 4.62 12.81 10.19
CA TYR A 47 3.24 12.37 9.94
C TYR A 47 3.15 10.90 9.56
N THR A 48 4.28 10.26 9.31
CA THR A 48 4.40 8.81 9.12
C THR A 48 5.43 8.29 10.10
N HIS A 49 5.08 7.28 10.87
CA HIS A 49 5.96 6.67 11.86
C HIS A 49 7.11 5.84 11.25
N GLU A 50 7.18 5.74 9.93
CA GLU A 50 8.14 4.90 9.22
C GLU A 50 8.87 5.70 8.13
N LYS A 51 10.17 5.44 7.98
CA LYS A 51 10.93 5.91 6.82
C LYS A 51 10.29 5.35 5.56
N SER A 52 10.15 6.19 4.53
CA SER A 52 9.68 5.72 3.24
C SER A 52 10.70 4.77 2.62
N THR A 53 10.26 3.56 2.30
CA THR A 53 11.08 2.56 1.62
C THR A 53 10.60 2.29 0.18
N ILE A 54 9.68 3.11 -0.34
CA ILE A 54 9.21 2.97 -1.73
C ILE A 54 10.34 3.12 -2.75
N SER A 55 11.36 3.91 -2.42
CA SER A 55 12.53 4.11 -3.28
C SER A 55 13.45 2.88 -3.38
N GLU A 56 13.24 1.85 -2.58
CA GLU A 56 13.97 0.59 -2.67
C GLU A 56 13.49 -0.29 -3.81
N PHE A 57 12.31 0.00 -4.38
CA PHE A 57 11.77 -0.75 -5.52
C PHE A 57 12.26 -0.23 -6.86
N ARG A 58 12.53 -1.14 -7.79
CA ARG A 58 12.90 -0.84 -9.17
C ARG A 58 11.85 0.01 -9.91
N PHE A 59 10.57 -0.19 -9.62
CA PHE A 59 9.49 0.58 -10.28
C PHE A 59 9.48 2.06 -9.90
N PHE A 60 10.05 2.43 -8.75
CA PHE A 60 10.01 3.80 -8.27
C PHE A 60 11.07 4.65 -8.99
N GLN A 61 10.69 5.16 -10.14
CA GLN A 61 11.53 6.00 -10.99
C GLN A 61 10.74 7.27 -11.36
N PRO A 62 10.61 8.23 -10.43
CA PRO A 62 10.04 9.54 -10.75
C PRO A 62 11.05 10.37 -11.54
N ASP A 63 10.57 11.14 -12.51
CA ASP A 63 11.40 12.05 -13.29
C ASP A 63 11.95 13.16 -12.40
N HIS A 64 11.20 13.55 -11.37
CA HIS A 64 11.66 14.49 -10.35
C HIS A 64 11.08 14.19 -8.96
N LYS A 65 11.89 14.37 -7.90
CA LYS A 65 11.50 14.16 -6.51
C LYS A 65 11.69 15.45 -5.70
N TYR A 66 10.60 15.94 -5.11
CA TYR A 66 10.63 17.12 -4.25
C TYR A 66 10.71 16.70 -2.78
N GLU A 67 11.71 17.21 -2.07
CA GLU A 67 11.90 17.03 -0.65
C GLU A 67 11.97 18.42 0.02
N ARG A 68 10.88 18.87 0.64
CA ARG A 68 10.90 20.10 1.44
C ARG A 68 11.27 19.78 2.88
N LYS A 69 12.37 20.33 3.36
CA LYS A 69 12.90 20.04 4.70
C LYS A 69 12.15 20.70 5.85
N HIS A 70 11.41 21.79 5.67
CA HIS A 70 10.69 22.48 6.75
C HIS A 70 9.39 23.11 6.26
N ARG A 71 8.30 22.80 6.92
CA ARG A 71 6.99 23.45 6.75
C ARG A 71 6.62 24.16 8.05
N ASN A 72 6.27 25.44 7.96
CA ASN A 72 5.65 26.13 9.09
C ASN A 72 4.16 25.75 9.19
N LEU A 73 3.57 25.91 10.38
CA LEU A 73 2.17 25.55 10.64
C LEU A 73 1.19 26.27 9.70
N LEU A 74 1.51 27.50 9.32
CA LEU A 74 0.68 28.30 8.42
C LEU A 74 0.62 27.69 7.02
N HIS A 75 1.77 27.24 6.51
CA HIS A 75 1.84 26.54 5.23
C HIS A 75 1.03 25.24 5.21
N LEU A 76 1.11 24.45 6.29
CA LEU A 76 0.33 23.21 6.45
C LEU A 76 -1.18 23.50 6.49
N TYR A 77 -1.58 24.60 7.14
CA TYR A 77 -2.98 25.02 7.20
C TYR A 77 -3.53 25.37 5.81
N PHE A 78 -2.84 26.26 5.07
CA PHE A 78 -3.26 26.62 3.71
C PHE A 78 -3.25 25.43 2.74
N ASP A 79 -2.29 24.54 2.86
CA ASP A 79 -2.20 23.35 2.04
C ASP A 79 -3.37 22.38 2.28
N ARG A 80 -3.82 22.22 3.54
CA ARG A 80 -5.04 21.47 3.88
C ARG A 80 -6.29 22.15 3.34
N LEU A 81 -6.40 23.45 3.48
CA LEU A 81 -7.54 24.22 2.94
C LEU A 81 -7.63 24.07 1.41
N ALA A 82 -6.51 24.19 0.70
CA ALA A 82 -6.46 24.01 -0.75
C ALA A 82 -6.92 22.59 -1.16
N THR A 83 -6.51 21.55 -0.42
CA THR A 83 -6.94 20.18 -0.69
C THR A 83 -8.43 19.99 -0.44
N VAL A 84 -8.99 20.53 0.65
CA VAL A 84 -10.42 20.45 0.96
C VAL A 84 -11.25 21.24 -0.08
N ALA A 85 -10.80 22.43 -0.44
CA ALA A 85 -11.46 23.25 -1.45
C ALA A 85 -11.52 22.54 -2.82
N SER A 86 -10.41 21.93 -3.23
CA SER A 86 -10.33 21.17 -4.49
C SER A 86 -11.25 19.96 -4.50
N ARG A 87 -11.38 19.25 -3.38
CA ARG A 87 -12.31 18.12 -3.24
C ARG A 87 -13.78 18.51 -3.41
N ASN A 88 -14.14 19.73 -2.98
CA ASN A 88 -15.54 20.18 -2.94
C ASN A 88 -15.94 21.03 -4.15
N SER A 89 -14.99 21.49 -4.95
CA SER A 89 -15.24 22.36 -6.11
C SER A 89 -14.32 22.04 -7.27
N ALA A 90 -14.88 21.58 -8.39
CA ALA A 90 -14.13 21.33 -9.62
C ALA A 90 -13.46 22.60 -10.16
N PHE A 91 -14.10 23.76 -9.99
CA PHE A 91 -13.51 25.05 -10.38
C PHE A 91 -12.25 25.36 -9.56
N LEU A 92 -12.31 25.20 -8.24
CA LEU A 92 -11.13 25.40 -7.36
C LEU A 92 -10.06 24.34 -7.59
N ALA A 93 -10.44 23.10 -7.86
CA ALA A 93 -9.51 22.04 -8.22
C ALA A 93 -8.67 22.44 -9.45
N ARG A 94 -9.33 22.90 -10.52
CA ARG A 94 -8.68 23.35 -11.74
C ARG A 94 -7.82 24.61 -11.52
N LEU A 95 -8.35 25.61 -10.82
CA LEU A 95 -7.64 26.86 -10.53
C LEU A 95 -6.36 26.62 -9.71
N LEU A 96 -6.40 25.70 -8.74
CA LEU A 96 -5.27 25.38 -7.87
C LEU A 96 -4.33 24.32 -8.46
N GLY A 97 -4.71 23.67 -9.57
CA GLY A 97 -3.98 22.54 -10.13
C GLY A 97 -3.89 21.36 -9.16
N ILE A 98 -4.95 21.12 -8.35
CA ILE A 98 -4.98 20.07 -7.34
C ILE A 98 -6.18 19.16 -7.59
N HIS A 99 -5.95 17.86 -7.69
CA HIS A 99 -6.99 16.85 -7.66
C HIS A 99 -6.98 16.11 -6.33
N ALA A 100 -8.09 16.12 -5.61
CA ALA A 100 -8.28 15.41 -4.36
C ALA A 100 -9.56 14.56 -4.46
N PRO A 101 -9.45 13.21 -4.49
CA PRO A 101 -10.58 12.33 -4.71
C PRO A 101 -11.60 12.44 -3.57
N LYS A 102 -12.88 12.27 -3.90
CA LYS A 102 -13.98 12.26 -2.93
C LYS A 102 -14.08 10.93 -2.18
N SER A 103 -13.64 9.86 -2.82
CA SER A 103 -13.66 8.50 -2.27
C SER A 103 -12.28 7.85 -2.35
N ALA A 104 -12.12 6.69 -1.72
CA ALA A 104 -10.88 5.91 -1.79
C ALA A 104 -10.77 5.05 -3.06
N GLY A 105 -11.86 4.90 -3.83
CA GLY A 105 -11.94 4.04 -5.01
C GLY A 105 -11.26 4.60 -6.26
N PHE A 106 -11.59 4.00 -7.40
CA PHE A 106 -11.11 4.50 -8.69
C PHE A 106 -11.88 5.76 -9.11
N GLU A 107 -11.13 6.75 -9.53
CA GLU A 107 -11.65 7.91 -10.27
C GLU A 107 -10.94 7.98 -11.62
N ASP A 108 -11.69 8.24 -12.67
CA ASP A 108 -11.09 8.47 -13.98
C ASP A 108 -10.33 9.80 -13.97
N LEU A 109 -9.03 9.72 -14.26
CA LEU A 109 -8.14 10.87 -14.27
C LEU A 109 -7.96 11.45 -15.68
N SER A 110 -8.69 10.93 -16.68
CA SER A 110 -8.53 11.28 -18.10
C SER A 110 -8.82 12.75 -18.42
N GLU A 111 -9.58 13.44 -17.59
CA GLU A 111 -9.90 14.86 -17.78
C GLU A 111 -8.92 15.82 -17.06
N LEU A 112 -7.96 15.28 -16.29
CA LEU A 112 -7.00 16.13 -15.58
C LEU A 112 -5.94 16.69 -16.51
N GLU A 113 -5.62 17.96 -16.32
CA GLU A 113 -4.64 18.67 -17.12
C GLU A 113 -3.20 18.43 -16.63
N ILE A 114 -2.24 18.62 -17.53
CA ILE A 114 -0.81 18.73 -17.20
C ILE A 114 -0.63 19.85 -16.17
N GLY A 115 0.27 19.63 -15.21
CA GLY A 115 0.45 20.54 -14.06
C GLY A 115 -0.39 20.17 -12.84
N THR A 116 -1.32 19.20 -12.95
CA THR A 116 -2.13 18.76 -11.82
C THR A 116 -1.31 18.02 -10.79
N GLN A 117 -1.55 18.33 -9.50
CA GLN A 117 -1.04 17.57 -8.36
C GLN A 117 -2.12 16.66 -7.77
N LEU A 118 -1.85 15.36 -7.73
CA LEU A 118 -2.70 14.36 -7.09
C LEU A 118 -2.49 14.36 -5.58
N ARG A 119 -3.58 14.52 -4.80
CA ARG A 119 -3.58 14.56 -3.33
C ARG A 119 -4.66 13.66 -2.76
N GLY A 120 -4.39 12.38 -2.62
CA GLY A 120 -5.35 11.40 -2.12
C GLY A 120 -4.75 10.02 -1.98
N TYR A 121 -5.56 9.04 -1.56
CA TYR A 121 -5.07 7.68 -1.41
C TYR A 121 -5.10 6.87 -2.72
N TYR A 122 -6.02 7.16 -3.62
CA TYR A 122 -6.16 6.48 -4.93
C TYR A 122 -6.14 4.95 -4.82
N GLN A 123 -6.81 4.40 -3.81
CA GLN A 123 -6.78 2.99 -3.46
C GLN A 123 -7.65 2.16 -4.41
N SER A 124 -7.17 1.99 -5.66
CA SER A 124 -7.80 1.09 -6.63
C SER A 124 -6.73 0.32 -7.42
N PRO A 125 -6.92 -0.98 -7.63
CA PRO A 125 -6.01 -1.78 -8.46
C PRO A 125 -6.03 -1.33 -9.94
N ARG A 126 -7.07 -0.63 -10.38
CA ARG A 126 -7.26 -0.23 -11.78
C ARG A 126 -6.11 0.65 -12.29
N TYR A 127 -5.51 1.50 -11.44
CA TYR A 127 -4.33 2.28 -11.83
C TYR A 127 -3.12 1.39 -12.12
N PHE A 128 -2.87 0.40 -11.26
CA PHE A 128 -1.79 -0.57 -11.45
C PHE A 128 -2.05 -1.47 -12.66
N MET A 129 -3.26 -2.03 -12.78
CA MET A 129 -3.63 -2.92 -13.89
C MET A 129 -3.45 -2.23 -15.24
N LYS A 130 -3.86 -0.98 -15.37
CA LYS A 130 -3.65 -0.19 -16.60
C LYS A 130 -2.17 -0.07 -16.98
N LEU A 131 -1.30 0.15 -15.97
CA LEU A 131 0.15 0.20 -16.19
C LEU A 131 0.75 -1.17 -16.54
N ALA A 132 0.22 -2.24 -15.95
CA ALA A 132 0.63 -3.61 -16.27
C ALA A 132 0.21 -4.01 -17.69
N ASP A 133 -1.03 -3.73 -18.08
CA ASP A 133 -1.57 -4.01 -19.41
C ASP A 133 -0.79 -3.26 -20.51
N SER A 134 -0.33 -2.05 -20.22
CA SER A 134 0.51 -1.26 -21.13
C SER A 134 2.00 -1.66 -21.13
N GLY A 135 2.39 -2.61 -20.28
CA GLY A 135 3.78 -3.06 -20.16
C GLY A 135 4.72 -2.07 -19.44
N VAL A 136 4.18 -0.99 -18.87
CA VAL A 136 4.98 0.02 -18.13
C VAL A 136 5.46 -0.52 -16.78
N ILE A 137 4.65 -1.38 -16.15
CA ILE A 137 4.99 -2.05 -14.88
C ILE A 137 4.69 -3.54 -15.02
N SER A 138 5.60 -4.37 -14.51
CA SER A 138 5.50 -5.83 -14.45
C SER A 138 5.79 -6.32 -13.03
N GLU A 139 5.61 -7.61 -12.77
CA GLU A 139 6.01 -8.23 -11.50
C GLU A 139 7.50 -7.98 -11.19
N ALA A 140 8.38 -8.07 -12.20
CA ALA A 140 9.81 -7.79 -12.06
C ALA A 140 10.09 -6.32 -11.66
N SER A 141 9.14 -5.40 -11.87
CA SER A 141 9.29 -4.01 -11.44
C SER A 141 9.29 -3.86 -9.92
N PHE A 142 8.72 -4.84 -9.18
CA PHE A 142 8.73 -4.88 -7.72
C PHE A 142 9.99 -5.51 -7.13
N GLU A 143 11.01 -5.79 -7.92
CA GLU A 143 12.31 -6.18 -7.39
C GLU A 143 12.92 -5.06 -6.54
N LEU A 144 13.58 -5.47 -5.46
CA LEU A 144 14.38 -4.58 -4.64
C LEU A 144 15.68 -4.24 -5.35
N LEU A 145 16.12 -2.99 -5.27
CA LEU A 145 17.37 -2.55 -5.90
C LEU A 145 18.60 -3.10 -5.16
N GLU A 146 18.57 -3.00 -3.83
CA GLU A 146 19.69 -3.39 -2.96
C GLU A 146 19.13 -4.10 -1.71
N PRO A 147 18.75 -5.40 -1.81
CA PRO A 147 18.24 -6.14 -0.67
C PRO A 147 19.35 -6.33 0.39
N SER A 148 18.96 -6.32 1.68
CA SER A 148 19.89 -6.55 2.79
C SER A 148 20.29 -8.03 2.90
N GLN A 149 21.41 -8.30 3.59
CA GLN A 149 21.84 -9.67 3.87
C GLN A 149 20.85 -10.42 4.77
N GLU A 150 20.20 -9.70 5.69
CA GLU A 150 19.15 -10.20 6.56
C GLU A 150 17.93 -10.66 5.74
N PHE A 151 17.51 -9.85 4.76
CA PHE A 151 16.46 -10.24 3.82
C PHE A 151 16.83 -11.50 3.03
N ASP A 152 18.02 -11.58 2.45
CA ASP A 152 18.47 -12.73 1.66
C ASP A 152 18.52 -14.01 2.50
N SER A 153 18.97 -13.89 3.75
CA SER A 153 18.99 -14.99 4.71
C SER A 153 17.59 -15.50 5.03
N LEU A 154 16.67 -14.60 5.39
CA LEU A 154 15.27 -14.92 5.66
C LEU A 154 14.55 -15.49 4.43
N ALA A 155 14.75 -14.89 3.26
CA ALA A 155 14.13 -15.35 2.02
C ALA A 155 14.61 -16.77 1.67
N THR A 156 15.88 -17.07 1.88
CA THR A 156 16.44 -18.41 1.69
C THR A 156 15.85 -19.42 2.67
N GLN A 157 15.74 -19.06 3.95
CA GLN A 157 15.15 -19.90 5.00
C GLN A 157 13.69 -20.24 4.68
N LEU A 158 12.87 -19.23 4.40
CA LEU A 158 11.44 -19.36 4.16
C LEU A 158 11.12 -20.16 2.88
N ARG A 159 11.92 -19.95 1.83
CA ARG A 159 11.75 -20.66 0.56
C ARG A 159 11.94 -22.17 0.67
N ARG A 160 12.77 -22.66 1.60
CA ARG A 160 13.10 -24.10 1.71
C ARG A 160 11.89 -24.97 2.08
N SER A 161 10.98 -24.47 2.91
CA SER A 161 9.82 -25.21 3.40
C SER A 161 8.51 -24.76 2.75
N GLY A 162 8.51 -23.64 2.02
CA GLY A 162 7.29 -22.92 1.77
C GLY A 162 6.71 -22.32 3.04
N TYR A 163 5.68 -21.48 2.97
CA TYR A 163 5.05 -20.88 4.16
C TYR A 163 3.73 -20.19 3.87
N ILE A 164 2.94 -20.03 4.93
CA ILE A 164 1.79 -19.14 4.96
C ILE A 164 2.24 -17.82 5.61
N ALA A 165 2.01 -16.69 4.94
CA ALA A 165 2.17 -15.37 5.53
C ALA A 165 0.85 -14.93 6.19
N ILE A 166 0.91 -14.55 7.47
CA ILE A 166 -0.21 -14.00 8.21
C ILE A 166 0.13 -12.56 8.57
N HIS A 167 -0.61 -11.59 8.04
CA HIS A 167 -0.43 -10.19 8.39
C HIS A 167 -1.33 -9.79 9.55
N VAL A 168 -0.74 -9.22 10.60
CA VAL A 168 -1.47 -8.62 11.73
C VAL A 168 -1.10 -7.15 11.80
N ARG A 169 -2.10 -6.28 11.68
CA ARG A 169 -1.93 -4.84 11.86
C ARG A 169 -2.31 -4.47 13.30
N GLY A 170 -1.36 -3.89 14.01
CA GLY A 170 -1.52 -3.34 15.35
C GLY A 170 -1.35 -1.81 15.34
N GLY A 171 -0.35 -1.31 16.05
CA GLY A 171 0.11 0.06 16.03
C GLY A 171 -1.01 1.11 16.11
N ASP A 172 -1.11 1.95 15.10
CA ASP A 172 -2.07 3.05 15.01
C ASP A 172 -3.54 2.59 14.94
N TYR A 173 -3.81 1.35 14.52
CA TYR A 173 -5.17 0.79 14.45
C TYR A 173 -5.77 0.52 15.83
N LEU A 174 -4.94 0.22 16.83
CA LEU A 174 -5.40 -0.02 18.20
C LEU A 174 -5.97 1.22 18.87
N HIS A 175 -5.54 2.40 18.44
CA HIS A 175 -6.02 3.69 18.95
C HIS A 175 -7.26 4.22 18.23
N ASN A 176 -7.74 3.53 17.24
CA ASN A 176 -9.00 3.65 16.44
C ASN A 176 -9.58 5.07 16.23
N LYS A 177 -8.76 6.11 16.13
CA LYS A 177 -9.23 7.46 15.80
C LYS A 177 -9.81 7.58 14.38
N ALA A 178 -9.50 6.64 13.50
CA ALA A 178 -9.90 6.64 12.09
C ALA A 178 -11.07 5.68 11.78
N GLY A 179 -11.59 4.92 12.76
CA GLY A 179 -12.69 3.97 12.56
C GLY A 179 -12.29 2.71 11.79
N TYR A 180 -11.04 2.24 11.93
CA TYR A 180 -10.62 0.95 11.39
C TYR A 180 -11.22 -0.20 12.20
N ILE A 181 -11.71 -1.23 11.51
CA ILE A 181 -12.15 -2.46 12.14
C ILE A 181 -10.93 -3.24 12.62
N GLN A 182 -10.91 -3.62 13.90
CA GLN A 182 -9.88 -4.50 14.41
C GLN A 182 -10.18 -5.95 14.02
N MET A 183 -9.19 -6.61 13.41
CA MET A 183 -9.32 -8.03 13.08
C MET A 183 -9.36 -8.86 14.35
N THR A 184 -10.19 -9.92 14.34
CA THR A 184 -10.39 -10.80 15.48
C THR A 184 -9.65 -12.13 15.32
N THR A 185 -9.43 -12.84 16.41
CA THR A 185 -8.91 -14.22 16.37
C THR A 185 -9.76 -15.11 15.48
N LYS A 186 -11.09 -14.94 15.52
CA LYS A 186 -12.01 -15.68 14.66
C LYS A 186 -11.73 -15.47 13.18
N TYR A 187 -11.45 -14.24 12.74
CA TYR A 187 -11.09 -13.94 11.35
C TYR A 187 -9.87 -14.77 10.91
N TYR A 188 -8.81 -14.83 11.72
CA TYR A 188 -7.59 -15.56 11.36
C TYR A 188 -7.81 -17.07 11.36
N LEU A 189 -8.63 -17.61 12.29
CA LEU A 189 -9.01 -19.02 12.30
C LEU A 189 -9.82 -19.40 11.07
N ASP A 190 -10.83 -18.61 10.72
CA ASP A 190 -11.67 -18.82 9.53
C ASP A 190 -10.81 -18.72 8.24
N ALA A 191 -9.91 -17.74 8.17
CA ALA A 191 -9.01 -17.56 7.02
C ALA A 191 -8.08 -18.77 6.82
N LEU A 192 -7.47 -19.27 7.88
CA LEU A 192 -6.62 -20.48 7.82
C LEU A 192 -7.42 -21.72 7.45
N SER A 193 -8.66 -21.84 7.94
CA SER A 193 -9.57 -22.93 7.56
C SER A 193 -9.92 -22.90 6.07
N LEU A 194 -10.17 -21.71 5.51
CA LEU A 194 -10.49 -21.52 4.09
C LEU A 194 -9.33 -21.87 3.16
N LEU A 195 -8.09 -21.69 3.58
CA LEU A 195 -6.93 -22.14 2.80
C LEU A 195 -6.92 -23.66 2.60
N GLY A 196 -7.53 -24.41 3.52
CA GLY A 196 -7.76 -25.84 3.40
C GLY A 196 -6.53 -26.71 3.64
N SER A 197 -6.71 -28.02 3.45
CA SER A 197 -5.69 -29.03 3.75
C SER A 197 -4.42 -28.90 2.91
N LYS A 198 -4.50 -28.30 1.74
CA LYS A 198 -3.33 -28.07 0.87
C LYS A 198 -2.21 -27.29 1.56
N TYR A 199 -2.56 -26.39 2.47
CA TYR A 199 -1.61 -25.51 3.16
C TYR A 199 -1.45 -25.83 4.65
N SER A 200 -2.15 -26.86 5.19
CA SER A 200 -2.19 -27.16 6.63
C SER A 200 -0.82 -27.40 7.24
N ASP A 201 0.07 -28.05 6.48
CA ASP A 201 1.39 -28.50 6.96
C ASP A 201 2.47 -27.44 6.79
N LEU A 202 2.16 -26.33 6.08
CA LEU A 202 3.11 -25.26 5.90
C LEU A 202 3.35 -24.46 7.20
N PRO A 203 4.59 -24.08 7.49
CA PRO A 203 4.89 -23.16 8.58
C PRO A 203 4.14 -21.84 8.40
N LYS A 204 3.62 -21.32 9.52
CA LYS A 204 2.91 -20.05 9.58
C LYS A 204 3.84 -18.98 10.07
N TRP A 205 4.03 -17.93 9.28
CA TRP A 205 4.88 -16.78 9.60
C TRP A 205 4.05 -15.52 9.74
N VAL A 206 4.13 -14.91 10.91
CA VAL A 206 3.41 -13.68 11.25
C VAL A 206 4.26 -12.48 10.92
N PHE A 207 3.69 -11.57 10.15
CA PHE A 207 4.22 -10.27 9.78
C PHE A 207 3.38 -9.22 10.49
N THR A 208 4.00 -8.41 11.34
CA THR A 208 3.27 -7.43 12.17
C THR A 208 4.12 -6.20 12.44
N ASP A 209 3.47 -5.12 12.78
CA ASP A 209 4.09 -3.89 13.32
C ASP A 209 4.02 -3.82 14.86
N ASP A 210 3.29 -4.77 15.49
CA ASP A 210 3.16 -4.90 16.95
C ASP A 210 3.13 -6.39 17.35
N GLU A 211 4.29 -6.91 17.72
CA GLU A 211 4.44 -8.34 18.05
C GLU A 211 3.64 -8.74 19.29
N ASN A 212 3.60 -7.88 20.31
CA ASN A 212 2.86 -8.18 21.55
C ASN A 212 1.35 -8.31 21.28
N HIS A 213 0.81 -7.38 20.49
CA HIS A 213 -0.58 -7.43 20.04
C HIS A 213 -0.83 -8.71 19.22
N ALA A 214 0.01 -9.00 18.25
CA ALA A 214 -0.15 -10.17 17.39
C ALA A 214 -0.08 -11.50 18.17
N ARG A 215 0.84 -11.64 19.13
CA ARG A 215 0.93 -12.81 19.98
C ARG A 215 -0.33 -13.04 20.82
N ASN A 216 -0.88 -11.97 21.39
CA ASN A 216 -2.12 -12.05 22.16
C ASN A 216 -3.32 -12.39 21.26
N LEU A 217 -3.44 -11.74 20.11
CA LEU A 217 -4.54 -11.95 19.17
C LEU A 217 -4.55 -13.38 18.59
N LEU A 218 -3.39 -13.93 18.32
CA LEU A 218 -3.25 -15.24 17.69
C LEU A 218 -2.92 -16.37 18.67
N ALA A 219 -3.06 -16.17 19.99
CA ALA A 219 -2.65 -17.12 21.04
C ALA A 219 -3.26 -18.52 20.90
N SER A 220 -4.44 -18.66 20.28
CA SER A 220 -5.11 -19.95 20.04
C SER A 220 -4.62 -20.68 18.79
N ILE A 221 -3.78 -20.05 17.96
CA ILE A 221 -3.24 -20.65 16.74
C ILE A 221 -1.86 -21.25 17.05
N PRO A 222 -1.69 -22.58 16.91
CA PRO A 222 -0.43 -23.23 17.25
C PRO A 222 0.65 -23.02 16.16
N ASN A 223 1.89 -23.19 16.58
CA ASN A 223 3.06 -23.25 15.70
C ASN A 223 3.25 -22.00 14.81
N LEU A 224 3.12 -20.83 15.43
CA LEU A 224 3.40 -19.55 14.78
C LEU A 224 4.88 -19.18 14.91
N ASN A 225 5.46 -18.76 13.80
CA ASN A 225 6.75 -18.08 13.74
C ASN A 225 6.53 -16.59 13.52
N PHE A 226 7.40 -15.75 14.03
CA PHE A 226 7.31 -14.30 13.87
C PHE A 226 8.52 -13.77 13.12
N ILE A 227 8.29 -12.88 12.17
CA ILE A 227 9.37 -12.08 11.60
C ILE A 227 9.70 -10.99 12.61
N GLU A 228 10.96 -10.90 13.00
CA GLU A 228 11.41 -9.89 13.95
C GLU A 228 11.22 -8.49 13.38
N VAL A 229 10.51 -7.66 14.13
CA VAL A 229 10.19 -6.29 13.73
C VAL A 229 11.49 -5.48 13.60
N LYS A 230 11.64 -4.77 12.49
CA LYS A 230 12.78 -3.87 12.21
C LYS A 230 14.11 -4.53 11.82
N ILE A 231 14.18 -5.84 11.67
CA ILE A 231 15.39 -6.50 11.15
C ILE A 231 15.57 -6.21 9.65
N ILE A 232 14.46 -6.11 8.94
CA ILE A 232 14.39 -5.80 7.51
C ILE A 232 13.50 -4.58 7.27
N THR A 233 13.64 -3.96 6.10
CA THR A 233 12.83 -2.78 5.74
C THR A 233 11.36 -3.14 5.45
N ALA A 234 10.48 -2.13 5.37
CA ALA A 234 9.10 -2.36 4.98
C ALA A 234 8.97 -2.86 3.53
N ALA A 235 9.84 -2.41 2.63
CA ALA A 235 9.88 -2.91 1.25
C ALA A 235 10.29 -4.39 1.20
N GLU A 236 11.35 -4.76 1.93
CA GLU A 236 11.80 -6.14 2.06
C GLU A 236 10.73 -7.04 2.69
N THR A 237 10.07 -6.57 3.75
CA THR A 237 8.96 -7.27 4.41
C THR A 237 7.82 -7.53 3.43
N LEU A 238 7.45 -6.53 2.62
CA LEU A 238 6.39 -6.65 1.62
C LEU A 238 6.72 -7.71 0.57
N ILE A 239 7.95 -7.70 0.06
CA ILE A 239 8.43 -8.71 -0.91
C ILE A 239 8.50 -10.10 -0.26
N LEU A 240 8.98 -10.19 0.97
CA LEU A 240 8.99 -11.48 1.67
C LEU A 240 7.57 -12.05 1.81
N MET A 241 6.58 -11.23 2.21
CA MET A 241 5.19 -11.66 2.24
C MET A 241 4.65 -12.10 0.88
N SER A 242 5.00 -11.40 -0.21
CA SER A 242 4.50 -11.73 -1.56
C SER A 242 5.00 -13.09 -2.06
N ARG A 243 6.12 -13.58 -1.53
CA ARG A 243 6.71 -14.88 -1.89
C ARG A 243 6.06 -16.07 -1.19
N ALA A 244 5.20 -15.84 -0.20
CA ALA A 244 4.49 -16.90 0.53
C ALA A 244 3.59 -17.75 -0.39
N ASP A 245 3.39 -19.03 -0.06
CA ASP A 245 2.50 -19.92 -0.81
C ASP A 245 1.02 -19.57 -0.62
N ALA A 246 0.68 -19.04 0.56
CA ALA A 246 -0.63 -18.48 0.85
C ALA A 246 -0.49 -17.23 1.73
N ILE A 247 -1.44 -16.30 1.63
CA ILE A 247 -1.41 -15.04 2.37
C ILE A 247 -2.76 -14.80 3.04
N VAL A 248 -2.74 -14.61 4.35
CA VAL A 248 -3.87 -14.10 5.14
C VAL A 248 -3.63 -12.60 5.38
N CYS A 249 -4.39 -11.78 4.69
CA CYS A 249 -4.27 -10.33 4.76
C CYS A 249 -4.95 -9.76 6.02
N ALA A 250 -4.41 -8.69 6.58
CA ALA A 250 -5.18 -7.78 7.42
C ALA A 250 -5.94 -6.76 6.55
N ASN A 251 -6.76 -5.90 7.18
CA ASN A 251 -7.39 -4.74 6.54
C ASN A 251 -6.38 -3.60 6.30
N SER A 252 -5.32 -3.92 5.56
CA SER A 252 -4.17 -3.03 5.35
C SER A 252 -3.74 -3.03 3.88
N THR A 253 -3.49 -1.83 3.36
CA THR A 253 -2.91 -1.67 2.01
C THR A 253 -1.54 -2.33 1.88
N PHE A 254 -0.83 -2.56 2.98
CA PHE A 254 0.44 -3.25 2.99
C PHE A 254 0.30 -4.72 2.55
N SER A 255 -0.51 -5.51 3.28
CA SER A 255 -0.75 -6.91 2.90
C SER A 255 -1.54 -7.06 1.60
N TYR A 256 -2.38 -6.08 1.26
CA TYR A 256 -3.03 -6.02 -0.03
C TYR A 256 -2.00 -6.01 -1.17
N TRP A 257 -0.98 -5.13 -1.10
CA TRP A 257 0.07 -5.07 -2.13
C TRP A 257 0.94 -6.32 -2.16
N ALA A 258 1.28 -6.90 -1.00
CA ALA A 258 2.00 -8.17 -0.95
C ALA A 258 1.23 -9.28 -1.69
N ALA A 259 -0.08 -9.38 -1.44
CA ALA A 259 -0.95 -10.33 -2.09
C ALA A 259 -1.10 -10.07 -3.60
N LEU A 260 -1.24 -8.80 -4.01
CA LEU A 260 -1.36 -8.42 -5.43
C LEU A 260 -0.08 -8.76 -6.21
N ILE A 261 1.08 -8.40 -5.67
CA ILE A 261 2.41 -8.68 -6.27
C ILE A 261 2.68 -10.19 -6.36
N SER A 262 2.12 -11.00 -5.45
CA SER A 262 2.34 -12.45 -5.48
C SER A 262 1.78 -13.13 -6.73
N GLY A 263 0.91 -12.45 -7.49
CA GLY A 263 0.21 -13.02 -8.64
C GLY A 263 -0.74 -14.18 -8.32
N LYS A 264 -0.85 -14.56 -7.02
CA LYS A 264 -1.70 -15.65 -6.57
C LYS A 264 -3.14 -15.15 -6.37
N THR A 265 -4.08 -16.07 -6.56
CA THR A 265 -5.51 -15.75 -6.39
C THR A 265 -6.18 -16.66 -5.36
N SER A 266 -6.22 -17.95 -5.60
CA SER A 266 -6.95 -18.91 -4.75
C SER A 266 -6.36 -19.14 -3.36
N SER A 267 -5.11 -18.73 -3.12
CA SER A 267 -4.42 -18.83 -1.84
C SER A 267 -4.32 -17.51 -1.07
N ILE A 268 -5.13 -16.52 -1.46
CA ILE A 268 -5.24 -15.23 -0.76
C ILE A 268 -6.57 -15.17 -0.03
N VAL A 269 -6.51 -14.85 1.26
CA VAL A 269 -7.70 -14.56 2.08
C VAL A 269 -7.60 -13.13 2.59
N ALA A 270 -8.63 -12.32 2.38
CA ALA A 270 -8.66 -10.92 2.79
C ALA A 270 -9.98 -10.54 3.46
N PRO A 271 -9.96 -9.58 4.41
CA PRO A 271 -11.19 -9.15 5.09
C PRO A 271 -12.00 -8.23 4.19
N ARG A 272 -13.32 -8.47 4.14
CA ARG A 272 -14.29 -7.66 3.38
C ARG A 272 -14.33 -6.22 3.88
N SER A 273 -14.44 -6.06 5.17
CA SER A 273 -14.67 -4.78 5.82
C SER A 273 -13.40 -4.25 6.45
N TRP A 274 -13.03 -3.02 6.09
CA TRP A 274 -11.82 -2.37 6.59
C TRP A 274 -12.10 -1.25 7.59
N MET A 275 -13.27 -0.60 7.44
CA MET A 275 -13.69 0.54 8.25
C MET A 275 -15.14 0.37 8.68
N GLU A 276 -15.50 0.89 9.85
CA GLU A 276 -16.85 0.75 10.43
C GLU A 276 -17.96 1.37 9.56
N LYS A 277 -17.67 2.45 8.83
CA LYS A 277 -18.67 3.25 8.11
C LYS A 277 -18.59 3.18 6.59
N THR A 278 -17.56 2.54 6.04
CA THR A 278 -17.32 2.52 4.59
C THR A 278 -16.85 1.15 4.14
N ASN A 279 -17.58 0.56 3.21
CA ASN A 279 -17.12 -0.65 2.52
C ASN A 279 -16.11 -0.29 1.44
N ARG A 280 -15.24 -1.22 1.12
CA ARG A 280 -14.39 -1.12 -0.07
C ARG A 280 -15.24 -1.27 -1.32
N PRO A 281 -14.88 -0.59 -2.43
CA PRO A 281 -15.51 -0.82 -3.73
C PRO A 281 -15.45 -2.29 -4.13
N GLU A 282 -16.43 -2.79 -4.88
CA GLU A 282 -16.48 -4.20 -5.32
C GLU A 282 -15.25 -4.58 -6.15
N ASP A 283 -14.74 -3.65 -6.96
CA ASP A 283 -13.56 -3.83 -7.82
C ASP A 283 -12.22 -3.63 -7.08
N PHE A 284 -12.26 -3.45 -5.74
CA PHE A 284 -11.04 -3.31 -4.93
C PHE A 284 -10.25 -4.60 -4.84
N PHE A 285 -10.94 -5.74 -4.71
CA PHE A 285 -10.28 -7.03 -4.58
C PHE A 285 -10.18 -7.72 -5.93
N PRO A 286 -8.98 -8.23 -6.31
CA PRO A 286 -8.82 -9.03 -7.52
C PRO A 286 -9.73 -10.27 -7.53
N ILE A 287 -10.19 -10.66 -8.71
CA ILE A 287 -10.99 -11.88 -8.89
C ILE A 287 -10.20 -13.10 -8.43
N GLY A 288 -10.85 -13.97 -7.67
CA GLY A 288 -10.28 -15.23 -7.18
C GLY A 288 -9.70 -15.14 -5.76
N TRP A 289 -9.59 -13.94 -5.16
CA TRP A 289 -9.31 -13.83 -3.73
C TRP A 289 -10.52 -14.29 -2.90
N GLN A 290 -10.25 -14.94 -1.78
CA GLN A 290 -11.29 -15.35 -0.81
C GLN A 290 -11.55 -14.19 0.15
N ILE A 291 -12.74 -13.59 0.05
CA ILE A 291 -13.11 -12.39 0.82
C ILE A 291 -14.12 -12.77 1.92
N ILE A 292 -13.73 -12.57 3.19
CA ILE A 292 -14.53 -12.97 4.36
C ILE A 292 -14.76 -11.81 5.36
#